data_ce376a6e28269be40181424226e1e22f
#
_entry.id   ce376a6e28269be40181424226e1e22f
#
_cell.length_a   1.000
_cell.length_b   1.000
_cell.length_c   1.000
_cell.angle_alpha   90.00
_cell.angle_beta   90.00
_cell.angle_gamma   90.00
#
_symmetry.space_group_name_H-M   'P 1'
#
loop_
_entity.id
_entity.type
_entity.pdbx_description
1 polymer ?
#
loop_
_entity_poly.entity_id
_entity_poly.type
_entity_poly.pdbx_seq_one_letter_code
_entity_poly.pdbx_strand_id
1 'polypeptide(L)'
;MRFKAKEHKEIGDLESAYSFAQTHALTEKNLLTAHRLLATTLLPRAALGKYRDQMVYVYSSAGMEYAALEPEHLASAMRQLFGGIRDLRRSSIDLSEAFYHAALIHLVFVHIHPFMDGNGRAARLLEKWFLASKLGRQVWHVPSEMFYKEHVAEYYRNIKLGLNFYTLDYERCVPFLRMLVRSLLSRVEEPEV
;
A
#
# COMPACT_ATOMS: atom_id res chain seq x y z
N MET A 1 -16.49 13.93 -20.74
CA MET A 1 -17.25 12.71 -20.39
C MET A 1 -16.39 11.44 -20.20
N ARG A 2 -15.38 11.15 -21.03
CA ARG A 2 -14.53 9.92 -20.90
C ARG A 2 -13.74 9.82 -19.58
N PHE A 3 -13.16 10.90 -19.08
CA PHE A 3 -12.36 10.90 -17.82
C PHE A 3 -13.22 10.53 -16.61
N LYS A 4 -14.40 11.12 -16.44
CA LYS A 4 -15.31 10.80 -15.33
C LYS A 4 -15.74 9.31 -15.33
N ALA A 5 -15.94 8.71 -16.50
CA ALA A 5 -16.32 7.29 -16.60
C ALA A 5 -15.19 6.33 -16.20
N LYS A 6 -13.93 6.70 -16.47
CA LYS A 6 -12.75 5.91 -16.03
C LYS A 6 -12.59 6.00 -14.52
N GLU A 7 -12.67 7.21 -13.94
CA GLU A 7 -12.59 7.41 -12.50
C GLU A 7 -13.66 6.64 -11.74
N HIS A 8 -14.92 6.61 -12.22
CA HIS A 8 -15.97 5.81 -11.60
C HIS A 8 -15.65 4.31 -11.59
N LYS A 9 -15.08 3.79 -12.69
CA LYS A 9 -14.68 2.38 -12.73
C LYS A 9 -13.53 2.08 -11.77
N GLU A 10 -12.54 2.98 -11.68
CA GLU A 10 -11.43 2.84 -10.74
C GLU A 10 -11.89 2.87 -9.28
N ILE A 11 -12.91 3.68 -8.95
CA ILE A 11 -13.54 3.69 -7.63
C ILE A 11 -14.24 2.35 -7.36
N GLY A 12 -15.01 1.82 -8.32
CA GLY A 12 -15.66 0.52 -8.19
C GLY A 12 -14.67 -0.64 -8.03
N ASP A 13 -13.52 -0.58 -8.73
CA ASP A 13 -12.43 -1.55 -8.56
C ASP A 13 -11.86 -1.52 -7.13
N LEU A 14 -11.63 -0.31 -6.58
CA LEU A 14 -11.18 -0.14 -5.20
C LEU A 14 -12.22 -0.65 -4.20
N GLU A 15 -13.49 -0.28 -4.35
CA GLU A 15 -14.58 -0.73 -3.49
C GLU A 15 -14.65 -2.26 -3.45
N SER A 16 -14.54 -2.90 -4.61
CA SER A 16 -14.53 -4.37 -4.72
C SER A 16 -13.36 -5.00 -3.97
N ALA A 17 -12.17 -4.42 -4.08
CA ALA A 17 -10.97 -4.91 -3.40
C ALA A 17 -11.05 -4.73 -1.88
N TYR A 18 -11.56 -3.57 -1.41
CA TYR A 18 -11.74 -3.31 0.02
C TYR A 18 -12.83 -4.20 0.64
N SER A 19 -13.95 -4.40 -0.05
CA SER A 19 -15.02 -5.31 0.38
C SER A 19 -14.52 -6.75 0.49
N PHE A 20 -13.70 -7.18 -0.48
CA PHE A 20 -13.03 -8.48 -0.42
C PHE A 20 -12.11 -8.58 0.81
N ALA A 21 -11.24 -7.58 1.03
CA ALA A 21 -10.31 -7.57 2.14
C ALA A 21 -11.00 -7.58 3.51
N GLN A 22 -12.15 -6.93 3.65
CA GLN A 22 -12.93 -6.89 4.89
C GLN A 22 -13.48 -8.24 5.32
N THR A 23 -13.64 -9.17 4.38
CA THR A 23 -14.26 -10.48 4.61
C THR A 23 -13.29 -11.65 4.52
N HIS A 24 -12.03 -11.41 4.13
CA HIS A 24 -11.03 -12.45 3.94
C HIS A 24 -9.80 -12.23 4.83
N ALA A 25 -9.13 -13.32 5.20
CA ALA A 25 -7.90 -13.25 5.97
C ALA A 25 -6.77 -12.61 5.15
N LEU A 26 -5.93 -11.80 5.81
CA LEU A 26 -4.74 -11.23 5.21
C LEU A 26 -3.71 -12.34 4.94
N THR A 27 -3.56 -12.71 3.67
CA THR A 27 -2.57 -13.67 3.15
C THR A 27 -2.03 -13.18 1.81
N GLU A 28 -0.86 -13.66 1.40
CA GLU A 28 -0.28 -13.36 0.08
C GLU A 28 -1.26 -13.71 -1.06
N LYS A 29 -1.86 -14.91 -1.01
CA LYS A 29 -2.87 -15.36 -1.98
C LYS A 29 -4.06 -14.39 -2.09
N ASN A 30 -4.56 -13.93 -0.94
CA ASN A 30 -5.69 -13.02 -0.92
C ASN A 30 -5.30 -11.61 -1.36
N LEU A 31 -4.04 -11.17 -1.11
CA LEU A 31 -3.53 -9.92 -1.69
C LEU A 31 -3.50 -9.98 -3.22
N LEU A 32 -3.07 -11.09 -3.82
CA LEU A 32 -3.11 -11.26 -5.28
C LEU A 32 -4.55 -11.19 -5.82
N THR A 33 -5.52 -11.74 -5.08
CA THR A 33 -6.94 -11.63 -5.44
C THR A 33 -7.44 -10.20 -5.31
N ALA A 34 -7.12 -9.50 -4.23
CA ALA A 34 -7.45 -8.09 -4.03
C ALA A 34 -6.81 -7.20 -5.10
N HIS A 35 -5.54 -7.45 -5.47
CA HIS A 35 -4.89 -6.74 -6.57
C HIS A 35 -5.60 -6.97 -7.91
N ARG A 36 -6.08 -8.18 -8.18
CA ARG A 36 -6.87 -8.47 -9.39
C ARG A 36 -8.11 -7.58 -9.47
N LEU A 37 -8.79 -7.36 -8.34
CA LEU A 37 -9.98 -6.52 -8.26
C LEU A 37 -9.61 -5.04 -8.44
N LEU A 38 -8.66 -4.51 -7.65
CA LEU A 38 -8.30 -3.09 -7.66
C LEU A 38 -7.62 -2.60 -8.94
N ALA A 39 -7.04 -3.50 -9.73
CA ALA A 39 -6.27 -3.16 -10.94
C ALA A 39 -7.04 -3.46 -12.24
N THR A 40 -8.31 -3.84 -12.18
CA THR A 40 -9.11 -4.26 -13.34
C THR A 40 -9.12 -3.20 -14.45
N THR A 41 -9.18 -1.93 -14.08
CA THR A 41 -9.18 -0.79 -15.02
C THR A 41 -7.76 -0.33 -15.41
N LEU A 42 -6.73 -0.77 -14.65
CA LEU A 42 -5.34 -0.35 -14.84
C LEU A 42 -4.54 -1.25 -15.77
N LEU A 43 -4.81 -2.56 -15.72
CA LEU A 43 -3.95 -3.58 -16.31
C LEU A 43 -4.74 -4.51 -17.24
N PRO A 44 -4.08 -5.07 -18.26
CA PRO A 44 -4.65 -6.15 -19.06
C PRO A 44 -4.87 -7.39 -18.18
N ARG A 45 -5.89 -8.19 -18.54
CA ARG A 45 -6.33 -9.37 -17.77
C ARG A 45 -5.19 -10.35 -17.43
N ALA A 46 -4.18 -10.46 -18.32
CA ALA A 46 -3.05 -11.36 -18.13
C ALA A 46 -2.13 -10.97 -16.95
N ALA A 47 -2.08 -9.68 -16.58
CA ALA A 47 -1.24 -9.15 -15.50
C ALA A 47 -1.98 -9.01 -14.16
N LEU A 48 -3.31 -9.17 -14.13
CA LEU A 48 -4.12 -8.98 -12.94
C LEU A 48 -3.80 -10.03 -11.85
N GLY A 49 -3.46 -9.58 -10.66
CA GLY A 49 -3.19 -10.45 -9.51
C GLY A 49 -1.95 -11.32 -9.68
N LYS A 50 -0.98 -10.88 -10.46
CA LYS A 50 0.31 -11.57 -10.68
C LYS A 50 1.46 -10.62 -10.42
N TYR A 51 2.56 -11.14 -9.89
CA TYR A 51 3.81 -10.42 -9.85
C TYR A 51 4.30 -10.16 -11.27
N ARG A 52 4.94 -9.01 -11.46
CA ARG A 52 5.53 -8.65 -12.73
C ARG A 52 6.73 -9.57 -13.07
N ASP A 53 6.96 -9.75 -14.33
CA ASP A 53 8.07 -10.48 -14.92
C ASP A 53 9.10 -9.56 -15.62
N GLN A 54 8.90 -8.24 -15.49
CA GLN A 54 9.74 -7.22 -16.09
C GLN A 54 10.19 -6.20 -15.05
N MET A 55 11.33 -5.54 -15.31
CA MET A 55 11.77 -4.40 -14.51
C MET A 55 10.76 -3.27 -14.59
N VAL A 56 10.55 -2.62 -13.45
CA VAL A 56 9.73 -1.40 -13.33
C VAL A 56 10.59 -0.29 -12.76
N TYR A 57 10.49 0.86 -13.40
CA TYR A 57 11.11 2.10 -12.96
C TYR A 57 10.02 3.12 -12.67
N VAL A 58 10.12 3.78 -11.53
CA VAL A 58 9.20 4.86 -11.15
C VAL A 58 9.80 6.17 -11.64
N TYR A 59 9.00 6.96 -12.36
CA TYR A 59 9.41 8.25 -12.92
C TYR A 59 8.56 9.39 -12.35
N SER A 60 9.19 10.56 -12.23
CA SER A 60 8.52 11.84 -12.07
C SER A 60 8.88 12.77 -13.23
N SER A 61 8.40 14.02 -13.18
CA SER A 61 8.82 15.06 -14.13
C SER A 61 10.33 15.39 -14.06
N ALA A 62 10.98 15.04 -12.95
CA ALA A 62 12.43 15.25 -12.75
C ALA A 62 13.29 14.08 -13.25
N GLY A 63 12.69 12.98 -13.73
CA GLY A 63 13.40 11.80 -14.22
C GLY A 63 13.08 10.53 -13.44
N MET A 64 14.00 9.55 -13.49
CA MET A 64 13.87 8.30 -12.76
C MET A 64 14.03 8.53 -11.26
N GLU A 65 13.02 8.13 -10.50
CA GLU A 65 12.97 8.28 -9.04
C GLU A 65 13.38 7.01 -8.30
N TYR A 66 13.02 5.85 -8.86
CA TYR A 66 13.27 4.57 -8.20
C TYR A 66 13.33 3.42 -9.22
N ALA A 67 14.33 2.55 -9.10
CA ALA A 67 14.40 1.26 -9.77
C ALA A 67 13.93 0.17 -8.81
N ALA A 68 12.83 -0.48 -9.14
CA ALA A 68 12.24 -1.52 -8.30
C ALA A 68 13.11 -2.80 -8.29
N LEU A 69 12.85 -3.68 -7.30
CA LEU A 69 13.52 -4.98 -7.17
C LEU A 69 13.38 -5.81 -8.46
N GLU A 70 14.41 -6.57 -8.81
CA GLU A 70 14.40 -7.44 -9.99
C GLU A 70 13.28 -8.50 -9.90
N PRO A 71 12.64 -8.85 -11.04
CA PRO A 71 11.51 -9.77 -11.08
C PRO A 71 11.78 -11.14 -10.44
N GLU A 72 12.97 -11.67 -10.64
CA GLU A 72 13.39 -12.98 -10.10
C GLU A 72 13.43 -13.04 -8.57
N HIS A 73 13.56 -11.90 -7.92
CA HIS A 73 13.61 -11.79 -6.46
C HIS A 73 12.25 -11.48 -5.81
N LEU A 74 11.24 -11.12 -6.60
CA LEU A 74 9.91 -10.70 -6.07
C LEU A 74 9.25 -11.78 -5.23
N ALA A 75 9.22 -13.03 -5.71
CA ALA A 75 8.59 -14.12 -5.00
C ALA A 75 9.26 -14.38 -3.64
N SER A 76 10.57 -14.20 -3.53
CA SER A 76 11.30 -14.33 -2.27
C SER A 76 11.00 -13.17 -1.32
N ALA A 77 11.08 -11.93 -1.82
CA ALA A 77 10.81 -10.73 -1.03
C ALA A 77 9.36 -10.72 -0.49
N MET A 78 8.39 -11.10 -1.32
CA MET A 78 6.99 -11.17 -0.89
C MET A 78 6.75 -12.28 0.12
N ARG A 79 7.36 -13.46 -0.02
CA ARG A 79 7.30 -14.50 1.02
C ARG A 79 7.88 -14.04 2.34
N GLN A 80 8.99 -13.29 2.32
CA GLN A 80 9.61 -12.71 3.52
C GLN A 80 8.68 -11.68 4.17
N LEU A 81 8.12 -10.76 3.40
CA LEU A 81 7.15 -9.77 3.88
C LEU A 81 5.94 -10.45 4.54
N PHE A 82 5.32 -11.43 3.87
CA PHE A 82 4.17 -12.14 4.42
C PHE A 82 4.52 -13.09 5.56
N GLY A 83 5.77 -13.56 5.63
CA GLY A 83 6.32 -14.22 6.81
C GLY A 83 6.29 -13.31 8.03
N GLY A 84 6.86 -12.11 7.92
CA GLY A 84 6.84 -11.09 8.96
C GLY A 84 5.42 -10.66 9.35
N ILE A 85 4.54 -10.43 8.37
CA ILE A 85 3.12 -10.10 8.63
C ILE A 85 2.45 -11.21 9.44
N ARG A 86 2.66 -12.47 9.10
CA ARG A 86 2.09 -13.61 9.81
C ARG A 86 2.57 -13.66 11.25
N ASP A 87 3.86 -13.44 11.48
CA ASP A 87 4.46 -13.50 12.81
C ASP A 87 3.97 -12.32 13.68
N LEU A 88 3.91 -11.11 13.12
CA LEU A 88 3.30 -9.93 13.78
C LEU A 88 1.83 -10.17 14.13
N ARG A 89 1.07 -10.82 13.27
CA ARG A 89 -0.35 -11.14 13.56
C ARG A 89 -0.52 -12.11 14.73
N ARG A 90 0.45 -12.99 14.98
CA ARG A 90 0.44 -13.95 16.09
C ARG A 90 0.98 -13.36 17.39
N SER A 91 1.85 -12.36 17.32
CA SER A 91 2.42 -11.71 18.50
C SER A 91 1.41 -10.78 19.19
N SER A 92 1.58 -10.56 20.47
CA SER A 92 0.92 -9.46 21.18
C SER A 92 1.69 -8.17 20.88
N ILE A 93 1.02 -7.21 20.26
CA ILE A 93 1.56 -5.87 19.99
C ILE A 93 0.53 -4.85 20.44
N ASP A 94 1.01 -3.70 20.93
CA ASP A 94 0.16 -2.61 21.35
C ASP A 94 -0.36 -1.77 20.17
N LEU A 95 -1.16 -0.74 20.46
CA LEU A 95 -1.73 0.15 19.46
C LEU A 95 -0.63 0.88 18.65
N SER A 96 0.39 1.39 19.33
CA SER A 96 1.47 2.15 18.71
C SER A 96 2.31 1.26 17.79
N GLU A 97 2.63 0.06 18.26
CA GLU A 97 3.32 -0.97 17.48
C GLU A 97 2.50 -1.40 16.26
N ALA A 98 1.18 -1.54 16.40
CA ALA A 98 0.31 -1.90 15.28
C ALA A 98 0.34 -0.83 14.17
N PHE A 99 0.26 0.46 14.52
CA PHE A 99 0.38 1.56 13.56
C PHE A 99 1.78 1.66 12.94
N TYR A 100 2.83 1.50 13.76
CA TYR A 100 4.21 1.45 13.29
C TYR A 100 4.41 0.36 12.23
N HIS A 101 4.02 -0.89 12.56
CA HIS A 101 4.17 -2.00 11.64
C HIS A 101 3.29 -1.89 10.41
N ALA A 102 2.08 -1.35 10.52
CA ALA A 102 1.22 -1.11 9.35
C ALA A 102 1.87 -0.15 8.35
N ALA A 103 2.38 0.98 8.82
CA ALA A 103 3.09 1.94 7.98
C ALA A 103 4.39 1.35 7.41
N LEU A 104 5.13 0.55 8.19
CA LEU A 104 6.34 -0.10 7.71
C LEU A 104 6.04 -1.17 6.64
N ILE A 105 4.97 -1.95 6.81
CA ILE A 105 4.48 -2.92 5.79
C ILE A 105 4.14 -2.20 4.48
N HIS A 106 3.43 -1.07 4.55
CA HIS A 106 3.15 -0.23 3.39
C HIS A 106 4.44 0.19 2.69
N LEU A 107 5.39 0.75 3.44
CA LEU A 107 6.66 1.26 2.94
C LEU A 107 7.50 0.16 2.26
N VAL A 108 7.68 -0.98 2.93
CA VAL A 108 8.40 -2.13 2.38
C VAL A 108 7.73 -2.64 1.11
N PHE A 109 6.41 -2.71 1.10
CA PHE A 109 5.66 -3.17 -0.07
C PHE A 109 5.83 -2.24 -1.29
N VAL A 110 5.79 -0.91 -1.11
CA VAL A 110 6.03 0.02 -2.23
C VAL A 110 7.46 -0.05 -2.74
N HIS A 111 8.43 -0.40 -1.89
CA HIS A 111 9.81 -0.59 -2.32
C HIS A 111 10.04 -1.93 -3.07
N ILE A 112 9.40 -3.02 -2.65
CA ILE A 112 9.40 -4.26 -3.42
C ILE A 112 8.77 -4.04 -4.80
N HIS A 113 7.69 -3.26 -4.86
CA HIS A 113 6.96 -2.89 -6.08
C HIS A 113 6.56 -4.11 -6.91
N PRO A 114 5.80 -5.06 -6.36
CA PRO A 114 5.68 -6.39 -6.96
C PRO A 114 4.81 -6.46 -8.23
N PHE A 115 4.00 -5.44 -8.50
CA PHE A 115 3.06 -5.44 -9.63
C PHE A 115 3.50 -4.49 -10.75
N MET A 116 2.97 -4.69 -11.96
CA MET A 116 3.19 -3.78 -13.08
C MET A 116 2.58 -2.40 -12.86
N ASP A 117 1.43 -2.34 -12.17
CA ASP A 117 0.73 -1.12 -11.74
C ASP A 117 -0.13 -1.41 -10.51
N GLY A 118 -0.66 -0.37 -9.87
CA GLY A 118 -1.54 -0.52 -8.70
C GLY A 118 -0.81 -0.74 -7.36
N ASN A 119 0.53 -0.69 -7.34
CA ASN A 119 1.32 -0.93 -6.12
C ASN A 119 0.96 0.02 -4.97
N GLY A 120 0.79 1.31 -5.23
CA GLY A 120 0.39 2.28 -4.21
C GLY A 120 -1.02 2.01 -3.64
N ARG A 121 -1.97 1.57 -4.48
CA ARG A 121 -3.33 1.19 -4.05
C ARG A 121 -3.28 -0.08 -3.21
N ALA A 122 -2.51 -1.08 -3.65
CA ALA A 122 -2.32 -2.32 -2.91
C ALA A 122 -1.61 -2.10 -1.57
N ALA A 123 -0.63 -1.21 -1.50
CA ALA A 123 0.07 -0.87 -0.27
C ALA A 123 -0.86 -0.24 0.77
N ARG A 124 -1.70 0.72 0.38
CA ARG A 124 -2.71 1.34 1.27
C ARG A 124 -3.75 0.31 1.75
N LEU A 125 -4.22 -0.55 0.86
CA LEU A 125 -5.11 -1.65 1.23
C LEU A 125 -4.44 -2.61 2.22
N LEU A 126 -3.19 -3.00 1.98
CA LEU A 126 -2.40 -3.91 2.82
C LEU A 126 -2.17 -3.33 4.22
N GLU A 127 -1.82 -2.04 4.31
CA GLU A 127 -1.68 -1.27 5.55
C GLU A 127 -2.95 -1.38 6.40
N LYS A 128 -4.09 -1.04 5.82
CA LYS A 128 -5.38 -1.06 6.50
C LYS A 128 -5.84 -2.46 6.86
N TRP A 129 -5.59 -3.42 5.98
CA TRP A 129 -5.91 -4.83 6.24
C TRP A 129 -5.10 -5.42 7.40
N PHE A 130 -3.80 -5.06 7.49
CA PHE A 130 -2.99 -5.43 8.63
C PHE A 130 -3.54 -4.82 9.92
N LEU A 131 -3.83 -3.52 9.95
CA LEU A 131 -4.44 -2.86 11.11
C LEU A 131 -5.76 -3.54 11.52
N ALA A 132 -6.64 -3.84 10.56
CA ALA A 132 -7.91 -4.50 10.83
C ALA A 132 -7.72 -5.90 11.43
N SER A 133 -6.67 -6.61 11.02
CA SER A 133 -6.33 -7.92 11.55
C SER A 133 -5.83 -7.90 13.00
N LYS A 134 -5.39 -6.74 13.50
CA LYS A 134 -4.87 -6.53 14.86
C LYS A 134 -5.87 -5.80 15.76
N LEU A 135 -6.52 -4.77 15.24
CA LEU A 135 -7.29 -3.82 16.05
C LEU A 135 -8.81 -3.91 15.80
N GLY A 136 -9.24 -4.76 14.87
CA GLY A 136 -10.65 -4.94 14.55
C GLY A 136 -11.17 -4.03 13.44
N ARG A 137 -12.47 -4.14 13.14
CA ARG A 137 -13.09 -3.58 11.92
C ARG A 137 -13.16 -2.06 11.88
N GLN A 138 -13.13 -1.38 13.04
CA GLN A 138 -13.22 0.08 13.14
C GLN A 138 -12.07 0.80 12.39
N VAL A 139 -10.90 0.17 12.24
CA VAL A 139 -9.76 0.78 11.54
C VAL A 139 -9.97 0.94 10.03
N TRP A 140 -10.97 0.28 9.45
CA TRP A 140 -11.34 0.52 8.05
C TRP A 140 -11.82 1.96 7.80
N HIS A 141 -12.21 2.68 8.85
CA HIS A 141 -12.62 4.09 8.79
C HIS A 141 -11.46 5.09 9.00
N VAL A 142 -10.23 4.61 9.26
CA VAL A 142 -9.05 5.49 9.32
C VAL A 142 -8.87 6.16 7.95
N PRO A 143 -8.81 7.51 7.85
CA PRO A 143 -8.83 8.21 6.57
C PRO A 143 -7.44 8.30 5.90
N SER A 144 -6.62 7.24 6.04
CA SER A 144 -5.22 7.28 5.57
C SER A 144 -5.10 7.51 4.07
N GLU A 145 -6.00 6.96 3.23
CA GLU A 145 -5.97 7.17 1.78
C GLU A 145 -6.23 8.63 1.41
N MET A 146 -7.19 9.27 2.09
CA MET A 146 -7.50 10.68 1.86
C MET A 146 -6.34 11.55 2.32
N PHE A 147 -5.80 11.28 3.49
CA PHE A 147 -4.63 11.97 4.03
C PHE A 147 -3.42 11.88 3.08
N TYR A 148 -3.09 10.70 2.56
CA TYR A 148 -2.00 10.54 1.60
C TYR A 148 -2.27 11.27 0.27
N LYS A 149 -3.52 11.35 -0.16
CA LYS A 149 -3.92 12.09 -1.36
C LYS A 149 -3.76 13.60 -1.16
N GLU A 150 -4.19 14.13 -0.04
CA GLU A 150 -4.09 15.56 0.32
C GLU A 150 -2.64 15.98 0.54
N HIS A 151 -1.80 15.07 1.04
CA HIS A 151 -0.38 15.29 1.30
C HIS A 151 0.52 14.55 0.29
N VAL A 152 0.09 14.48 -0.97
CA VAL A 152 0.74 13.64 -1.99
C VAL A 152 2.21 13.98 -2.22
N ALA A 153 2.61 15.26 -2.20
CA ALA A 153 4.01 15.67 -2.33
C ALA A 153 4.86 15.20 -1.14
N GLU A 154 4.31 15.29 0.08
CA GLU A 154 4.95 14.79 1.29
C GLU A 154 5.07 13.26 1.25
N TYR A 155 4.02 12.57 0.82
CA TYR A 155 4.02 11.12 0.65
C TYR A 155 5.16 10.65 -0.25
N TYR A 156 5.27 11.19 -1.48
CA TYR A 156 6.32 10.80 -2.40
C TYR A 156 7.72 11.17 -1.92
N ARG A 157 7.89 12.29 -1.23
CA ARG A 157 9.17 12.66 -0.61
C ARG A 157 9.57 11.68 0.48
N ASN A 158 8.63 11.25 1.32
CA ASN A 158 8.89 10.44 2.49
C ASN A 158 9.09 8.95 2.16
N ILE A 159 8.53 8.43 1.07
CA ILE A 159 8.83 7.07 0.60
C ILE A 159 10.16 6.97 -0.14
N LYS A 160 10.78 8.08 -0.52
CA LYS A 160 12.05 8.10 -1.27
C LYS A 160 13.24 7.89 -0.34
N LEU A 161 13.51 6.64 0.01
CA LEU A 161 14.62 6.25 0.90
C LEU A 161 15.92 5.88 0.16
N GLY A 162 15.87 5.74 -1.15
CA GLY A 162 17.01 5.38 -2.02
C GLY A 162 16.61 5.39 -3.48
N LEU A 163 17.58 5.15 -4.38
CA LEU A 163 17.34 5.12 -5.83
C LEU A 163 16.96 3.72 -6.35
N ASN A 164 17.23 2.67 -5.57
CA ASN A 164 16.87 1.29 -5.88
C ASN A 164 16.71 0.49 -4.58
N PHE A 165 16.24 -0.75 -4.68
CA PHE A 165 15.96 -1.62 -3.55
C PHE A 165 17.16 -1.84 -2.61
N TYR A 166 18.39 -1.87 -3.13
CA TYR A 166 19.62 -2.16 -2.37
C TYR A 166 20.23 -0.94 -1.68
N THR A 167 19.81 0.27 -2.08
CA THR A 167 20.30 1.53 -1.51
C THR A 167 19.28 2.20 -0.59
N LEU A 168 18.25 1.45 -0.17
CA LEU A 168 17.22 1.96 0.74
C LEU A 168 17.79 2.17 2.14
N ASP A 169 17.66 3.39 2.65
CA ASP A 169 18.04 3.79 4.00
C ASP A 169 16.81 3.90 4.90
N TYR A 170 16.46 2.80 5.57
CA TYR A 170 15.30 2.75 6.45
C TYR A 170 15.47 3.55 7.76
N GLU A 171 16.66 4.04 8.12
CA GLU A 171 16.83 4.96 9.25
C GLU A 171 16.08 6.29 8.99
N ARG A 172 15.85 6.62 7.73
CA ARG A 172 15.11 7.81 7.28
C ARG A 172 13.60 7.62 7.16
N CYS A 173 13.04 6.48 7.54
CA CYS A 173 11.62 6.16 7.31
C CYS A 173 10.65 6.87 8.28
N VAL A 174 11.10 7.41 9.40
CA VAL A 174 10.25 7.99 10.45
C VAL A 174 9.25 9.03 9.92
N PRO A 175 9.59 9.97 9.02
CA PRO A 175 8.62 10.90 8.46
C PRO A 175 7.45 10.20 7.76
N PHE A 176 7.70 9.12 7.02
CA PHE A 176 6.64 8.33 6.40
C PHE A 176 5.77 7.62 7.45
N LEU A 177 6.38 6.95 8.43
CA LEU A 177 5.65 6.21 9.46
C LEU A 177 4.68 7.10 10.25
N ARG A 178 5.06 8.37 10.48
CA ARG A 178 4.20 9.36 11.14
C ARG A 178 2.97 9.76 10.34
N MET A 179 2.97 9.61 9.01
CA MET A 179 1.85 10.03 8.16
C MET A 179 0.58 9.25 8.49
N LEU A 180 0.69 7.94 8.75
CA LEU A 180 -0.47 7.11 9.12
C LEU A 180 -1.10 7.57 10.43
N VAL A 181 -0.29 7.88 11.46
CA VAL A 181 -0.78 8.40 12.74
C VAL A 181 -1.40 9.78 12.58
N ARG A 182 -0.77 10.66 11.80
CA ARG A 182 -1.31 12.00 11.52
C ARG A 182 -2.67 11.96 10.82
N SER A 183 -2.94 10.93 10.03
CA SER A 183 -4.24 10.76 9.39
C SER A 183 -5.41 10.59 10.38
N LEU A 184 -5.14 10.18 11.61
CA LEU A 184 -6.15 10.12 12.68
C LEU A 184 -6.52 11.51 13.19
N LEU A 185 -5.57 12.45 13.16
CA LEU A 185 -5.75 13.81 13.69
C LEU A 185 -6.46 14.73 12.68
N SER A 186 -6.38 14.42 11.38
CA SER A 186 -6.97 15.25 10.32
C SER A 186 -8.51 15.25 10.31
N ARG A 187 -9.18 14.40 11.10
CA ARG A 187 -10.64 14.37 11.26
C ARG A 187 -11.17 15.28 12.37
N VAL A 188 -10.32 15.95 13.12
CA VAL A 188 -10.74 16.77 14.26
C VAL A 188 -11.20 18.17 13.84
N GLU A 189 -10.93 18.57 12.60
CA GLU A 189 -11.49 19.80 12.03
C GLU A 189 -12.81 19.46 11.32
N GLU A 190 -13.92 19.43 12.10
CA GLU A 190 -15.26 19.54 11.51
C GLU A 190 -15.35 20.90 10.81
N PRO A 191 -15.88 20.98 9.60
CA PRO A 191 -16.19 22.27 9.01
C PRO A 191 -17.22 22.96 9.90
N GLU A 192 -16.91 24.16 10.36
CA GLU A 192 -17.89 25.05 10.99
C GLU A 192 -19.13 25.14 10.08
N VAL A 193 -20.28 24.78 10.63
CA VAL A 193 -21.61 24.86 9.99
C VAL A 193 -22.02 26.31 9.84
#